data_90b4c62cbdb38c0a10baa0adc7f68f1c
#
_entry.id   90b4c62cbdb38c0a10baa0adc7f68f1c
#
_cell.length_a   1.000
_cell.length_b   1.000
_cell.length_c   1.000
_cell.angle_alpha   90.00
_cell.angle_beta   90.00
_cell.angle_gamma   90.00
#
_symmetry.space_group_name_H-M   'P 1'
#
loop_
_entity.id
_entity.type
_entity.pdbx_description
1 polymer ?
#
loop_
_entity_poly.entity_id
_entity_poly.type
_entity_poly.pdbx_seq_one_letter_code
_entity_poly.pdbx_strand_id
1 'polypeptide(L)'
;MNSFYRLFAVPVILSAVLAAGCGKEETGFAADDAEYVMFADTLAVYPVMENATFKVPVVSTVARRYDRTFAVEVIDKGSNAVENLHYRLKSNTVVIPAGQLAADVEVEGLYSNIDPEDSLGFTLRLVIPEEMKMPVSGSDKKFNQETKCVLMKVCPFDINAFTGYCVLTSTWLLNYSLDGSSQRLIWTEPHKSLDNTIVCHDWLYDGYDVNLELNPEEPLNPTVSVGYGQVIGDEWTAFGIIRGDNRIRVDDSPAYPAFIYGCQNYITVSTRVYVSQLGGEYGTVGHFYTLMEWISEEEADRLVREDGWTMPNKR
;
A
#
# COMPACT_ATOMS: atom_id res chain seq x y z
N MET A 1 -9.90 63.60 -41.79
CA MET A 1 -8.95 63.60 -40.71
C MET A 1 -9.66 63.33 -39.39
N ASN A 2 -10.49 62.30 -39.28
CA ASN A 2 -11.23 61.97 -38.02
C ASN A 2 -11.54 60.47 -37.83
N SER A 3 -10.85 59.61 -38.59
CA SER A 3 -11.12 58.17 -38.45
C SER A 3 -10.05 57.39 -37.73
N PHE A 4 -8.87 57.93 -37.46
CA PHE A 4 -7.73 57.27 -36.84
C PHE A 4 -7.76 57.29 -35.30
N TYR A 5 -8.45 58.21 -34.66
CA TYR A 5 -8.50 58.34 -33.19
C TYR A 5 -9.52 57.42 -32.55
N ARG A 6 -10.45 56.81 -33.29
CA ARG A 6 -11.45 55.90 -32.76
C ARG A 6 -10.93 54.44 -32.60
N LEU A 7 -9.86 54.08 -33.32
CA LEU A 7 -9.31 52.73 -33.25
C LEU A 7 -8.33 52.50 -32.09
N PHE A 8 -7.75 53.57 -31.54
CA PHE A 8 -6.80 53.46 -30.42
C PHE A 8 -7.43 53.61 -29.03
N ALA A 9 -8.63 54.16 -28.92
CA ALA A 9 -9.30 54.34 -27.64
C ALA A 9 -9.94 53.06 -27.08
N VAL A 10 -10.35 52.13 -27.96
CA VAL A 10 -11.01 50.87 -27.56
C VAL A 10 -10.05 49.88 -26.88
N PRO A 11 -8.81 49.63 -27.38
CA PRO A 11 -7.90 48.71 -26.73
C PRO A 11 -7.33 49.23 -25.40
N VAL A 12 -7.24 50.55 -25.18
CA VAL A 12 -6.78 51.14 -23.90
C VAL A 12 -7.85 51.00 -22.83
N ILE A 13 -9.11 51.13 -23.15
CA ILE A 13 -10.22 50.92 -22.20
C ILE A 13 -10.35 49.43 -21.86
N LEU A 14 -10.14 48.53 -22.82
CA LEU A 14 -10.20 47.08 -22.59
C LEU A 14 -9.04 46.58 -21.73
N SER A 15 -7.83 47.16 -21.86
CA SER A 15 -6.69 46.85 -21.01
C SER A 15 -6.84 47.40 -19.59
N ALA A 16 -7.53 48.54 -19.40
CA ALA A 16 -7.80 49.10 -18.08
C ALA A 16 -8.84 48.26 -17.29
N VAL A 17 -9.81 47.65 -17.98
CA VAL A 17 -10.79 46.76 -17.32
C VAL A 17 -10.19 45.42 -16.94
N LEU A 18 -9.20 44.91 -17.68
CA LEU A 18 -8.48 43.67 -17.31
C LEU A 18 -7.50 43.84 -16.12
N ALA A 19 -7.05 45.07 -15.88
CA ALA A 19 -6.18 45.35 -14.73
C ALA A 19 -6.95 45.57 -13.41
N ALA A 20 -8.26 45.83 -13.47
CA ALA A 20 -9.11 46.00 -12.28
C ALA A 20 -9.69 44.67 -11.74
N GLY A 21 -9.46 43.53 -12.44
CA GLY A 21 -10.02 42.24 -12.08
C GLY A 21 -9.14 41.35 -11.18
N CYS A 22 -7.95 41.78 -10.78
CA CYS A 22 -7.10 41.10 -9.78
C CYS A 22 -7.03 41.90 -8.48
N GLY A 23 -8.17 42.24 -7.91
CA GLY A 23 -8.24 42.43 -6.50
C GLY A 23 -8.00 41.06 -5.89
N LYS A 24 -6.79 40.76 -5.35
CA LYS A 24 -6.66 39.82 -4.27
C LYS A 24 -7.66 40.29 -3.22
N GLU A 25 -8.81 39.63 -3.14
CA GLU A 25 -9.40 39.44 -1.82
C GLU A 25 -8.33 38.68 -1.07
N GLU A 26 -7.46 39.40 -0.35
CA GLU A 26 -6.94 38.87 0.87
C GLU A 26 -8.21 38.57 1.68
N THR A 27 -8.66 37.32 1.62
CA THR A 27 -9.37 36.71 2.72
C THR A 27 -8.35 36.72 3.82
N GLY A 28 -8.19 37.92 4.42
CA GLY A 28 -7.43 38.13 5.60
C GLY A 28 -8.15 37.34 6.66
N PHE A 29 -7.65 36.16 6.92
CA PHE A 29 -7.84 35.60 8.23
C PHE A 29 -7.27 36.67 9.17
N ALA A 30 -8.15 37.24 9.97
CA ALA A 30 -7.76 38.30 10.91
C ALA A 30 -6.63 37.73 11.80
N ALA A 31 -5.72 38.59 12.24
CA ALA A 31 -4.59 38.17 13.09
C ALA A 31 -5.02 37.55 14.44
N ASP A 32 -6.32 37.54 14.72
CA ASP A 32 -7.01 36.95 15.88
C ASP A 32 -7.73 35.63 15.54
N ASP A 33 -7.43 34.99 14.41
CA ASP A 33 -8.06 33.72 14.08
C ASP A 33 -7.75 32.68 15.15
N ALA A 34 -8.79 31.98 15.55
CA ALA A 34 -8.69 30.93 16.55
C ALA A 34 -7.69 29.88 16.12
N GLU A 35 -6.66 29.66 16.91
CA GLU A 35 -5.68 28.64 16.70
C GLU A 35 -6.24 27.29 17.16
N TYR A 36 -6.34 26.35 16.24
CA TYR A 36 -6.70 24.97 16.58
C TYR A 36 -5.48 24.07 16.41
N VAL A 37 -5.29 23.16 17.38
CA VAL A 37 -4.22 22.17 17.37
C VAL A 37 -4.85 20.78 17.47
N MET A 38 -4.42 19.85 16.62
CA MET A 38 -5.02 18.54 16.53
C MET A 38 -4.05 17.51 15.94
N PHE A 39 -4.33 16.23 16.09
CA PHE A 39 -3.69 15.22 15.27
C PHE A 39 -4.18 15.32 13.82
N ALA A 40 -3.33 15.01 12.85
CA ALA A 40 -3.72 15.00 11.43
C ALA A 40 -4.80 13.97 11.16
N ASP A 41 -4.72 12.79 11.82
CA ASP A 41 -5.63 11.66 11.64
C ASP A 41 -6.23 11.23 12.98
N THR A 42 -7.43 10.64 12.95
CA THR A 42 -8.06 10.00 14.13
C THR A 42 -7.66 8.54 14.28
N LEU A 43 -7.20 7.92 13.21
CA LEU A 43 -6.72 6.54 13.12
C LEU A 43 -5.67 6.44 12.02
N ALA A 44 -4.51 5.88 12.33
CA ALA A 44 -3.49 5.58 11.34
C ALA A 44 -2.77 4.28 11.67
N VAL A 45 -2.31 3.57 10.64
CA VAL A 45 -1.46 2.38 10.76
C VAL A 45 -0.02 2.82 10.59
N TYR A 46 0.84 2.38 11.51
CA TYR A 46 2.27 2.72 11.50
C TYR A 46 3.13 1.46 11.36
N PRO A 47 4.08 1.47 10.41
CA PRO A 47 5.00 0.37 10.24
C PRO A 47 5.98 0.31 11.41
N VAL A 48 6.04 -0.83 12.08
CA VAL A 48 7.07 -1.13 13.07
C VAL A 48 8.17 -1.92 12.41
N MET A 49 9.27 -1.25 12.13
CA MET A 49 10.48 -1.83 11.54
C MET A 49 11.59 -1.88 12.59
N GLU A 50 12.54 -2.78 12.41
CA GLU A 50 13.68 -2.91 13.31
C GLU A 50 14.52 -1.63 13.36
N ASN A 51 14.79 -1.13 14.58
CA ASN A 51 15.58 0.09 14.82
C ASN A 51 15.02 1.37 14.18
N ALA A 52 13.73 1.42 13.86
CA ALA A 52 13.09 2.59 13.29
C ALA A 52 12.11 3.25 14.27
N THR A 53 11.89 4.55 14.05
CA THR A 53 10.83 5.32 14.70
C THR A 53 9.81 5.74 13.66
N PHE A 54 8.55 5.79 14.04
CA PHE A 54 7.51 6.40 13.22
C PHE A 54 7.05 7.72 13.84
N LYS A 55 6.35 8.54 13.05
CA LYS A 55 5.96 9.89 13.39
C LYS A 55 4.45 10.01 13.34
N VAL A 56 3.87 10.53 14.43
CA VAL A 56 2.44 10.82 14.53
C VAL A 56 2.26 12.33 14.37
N PRO A 57 1.70 12.82 13.25
CA PRO A 57 1.69 14.24 12.95
C PRO A 57 0.63 14.98 13.78
N VAL A 58 1.05 16.13 14.33
CA VAL A 58 0.23 17.13 15.00
C VAL A 58 0.26 18.39 14.16
N VAL A 59 -0.89 18.95 13.87
CA VAL A 59 -1.06 20.12 13.02
C VAL A 59 -1.73 21.28 13.76
N SER A 60 -1.42 22.50 13.34
CA SER A 60 -2.03 23.75 13.81
C SER A 60 -2.58 24.54 12.64
N THR A 61 -3.70 25.21 12.82
CA THR A 61 -4.31 26.08 11.80
C THR A 61 -3.58 27.39 11.61
N VAL A 62 -2.74 27.82 12.56
CA VAL A 62 -2.05 29.11 12.54
C VAL A 62 -0.57 28.94 12.84
N ALA A 63 0.30 29.56 12.04
CA ALA A 63 1.71 29.68 12.32
C ALA A 63 1.96 30.83 13.30
N ARG A 64 2.71 30.58 14.39
CA ARG A 64 3.09 31.60 15.38
C ARG A 64 4.58 31.93 15.24
N ARG A 65 4.96 33.09 15.74
CA ARG A 65 6.37 33.56 15.74
C ARG A 65 7.19 33.02 16.92
N TYR A 66 6.64 32.07 17.67
CA TYR A 66 7.26 31.41 18.83
C TYR A 66 6.94 29.91 18.81
N ASP A 67 7.77 29.14 19.49
CA ASP A 67 7.56 27.70 19.67
C ASP A 67 6.36 27.45 20.59
N ARG A 68 5.56 26.42 20.24
CA ARG A 68 4.39 25.99 21.01
C ARG A 68 4.59 24.56 21.45
N THR A 69 4.53 24.34 22.78
CA THR A 69 4.71 23.01 23.37
C THR A 69 3.40 22.49 23.91
N PHE A 70 3.04 21.27 23.54
CA PHE A 70 1.83 20.62 24.02
C PHE A 70 2.19 19.26 24.61
N ALA A 71 1.53 18.90 25.73
CA ALA A 71 1.69 17.58 26.30
C ALA A 71 0.88 16.52 25.50
N VAL A 72 1.40 15.31 25.48
CA VAL A 72 0.79 14.13 24.83
C VAL A 72 0.66 13.04 25.88
N GLU A 73 -0.52 12.47 25.99
CA GLU A 73 -0.85 11.39 26.93
C GLU A 73 -1.26 10.13 26.16
N VAL A 74 -0.89 8.98 26.69
CA VAL A 74 -1.49 7.71 26.30
C VAL A 74 -2.73 7.49 27.16
N ILE A 75 -3.84 7.11 26.52
CA ILE A 75 -5.09 6.81 27.24
C ILE A 75 -5.47 5.34 27.07
N ASP A 76 -6.04 4.74 28.12
CA ASP A 76 -6.41 3.31 28.13
C ASP A 76 -7.52 2.97 27.13
N LYS A 77 -8.40 3.93 26.85
CA LYS A 77 -9.51 3.74 25.93
C LYS A 77 -9.02 3.43 24.52
N GLY A 78 -9.26 2.20 24.07
CA GLY A 78 -8.88 1.73 22.73
C GLY A 78 -7.42 1.33 22.61
N SER A 79 -6.67 1.29 23.73
CA SER A 79 -5.28 0.82 23.79
C SER A 79 -5.24 -0.63 24.26
N ASN A 80 -4.52 -1.46 23.51
CA ASN A 80 -4.14 -2.82 23.90
C ASN A 80 -2.62 -3.05 23.76
N ALA A 81 -1.92 -2.15 23.11
CA ALA A 81 -0.47 -2.09 23.17
C ALA A 81 -0.02 -1.46 24.50
N VAL A 82 1.06 -1.99 25.08
CA VAL A 82 1.61 -1.58 26.37
C VAL A 82 2.90 -0.81 26.15
N GLU A 83 2.99 0.37 26.75
CA GLU A 83 4.20 1.20 26.70
C GLU A 83 5.39 0.48 27.36
N ASN A 84 6.57 0.62 26.78
CA ASN A 84 7.81 -0.07 27.14
C ASN A 84 7.81 -1.59 26.91
N LEU A 85 6.70 -2.16 26.40
CA LEU A 85 6.64 -3.54 25.92
C LEU A 85 6.50 -3.58 24.39
N HIS A 86 5.56 -2.85 23.81
CA HIS A 86 5.30 -2.86 22.36
C HIS A 86 5.74 -1.59 21.66
N TYR A 87 5.79 -0.47 22.38
CA TYR A 87 6.25 0.83 21.87
C TYR A 87 6.85 1.68 23.00
N ARG A 88 7.53 2.78 22.61
CA ARG A 88 8.03 3.79 23.53
C ARG A 88 7.86 5.17 22.91
N LEU A 89 7.25 6.09 23.64
CA LEU A 89 7.26 7.52 23.26
C LEU A 89 8.67 8.08 23.47
N LYS A 90 9.22 8.78 22.47
CA LYS A 90 10.50 9.50 22.64
C LYS A 90 10.38 10.72 23.53
N SER A 91 9.17 11.32 23.57
CA SER A 91 8.81 12.44 24.44
C SER A 91 7.31 12.40 24.72
N ASN A 92 6.92 12.86 25.89
CA ASN A 92 5.53 13.10 26.26
C ASN A 92 5.06 14.52 25.87
N THR A 93 5.83 15.24 25.05
CA THR A 93 5.48 16.56 24.53
C THR A 93 5.82 16.65 23.05
N VAL A 94 5.03 17.45 22.34
CA VAL A 94 5.29 17.85 20.96
C VAL A 94 5.52 19.36 20.90
N VAL A 95 6.53 19.78 20.14
CA VAL A 95 6.86 21.19 19.94
C VAL A 95 6.63 21.55 18.48
N ILE A 96 5.68 22.46 18.23
CA ILE A 96 5.51 23.06 16.92
C ILE A 96 6.40 24.31 16.84
N PRO A 97 7.48 24.32 16.04
CA PRO A 97 8.44 25.41 15.99
C PRO A 97 7.83 26.72 15.48
N ALA A 98 8.47 27.83 15.82
CA ALA A 98 8.12 29.14 15.27
C ALA A 98 8.04 29.12 13.74
N GLY A 99 6.97 29.66 13.18
CA GLY A 99 6.72 29.70 11.73
C GLY A 99 6.21 28.40 11.11
N GLN A 100 6.13 27.30 11.86
CA GLN A 100 5.64 26.00 11.38
C GLN A 100 4.17 25.79 11.75
N LEU A 101 3.51 24.96 10.92
CA LEU A 101 2.12 24.54 11.13
C LEU A 101 2.01 23.08 11.59
N ALA A 102 3.10 22.35 11.67
CA ALA A 102 3.10 20.93 12.05
C ALA A 102 4.35 20.56 12.83
N ALA A 103 4.22 19.49 13.63
CA ALA A 103 5.32 18.76 14.27
C ALA A 103 4.88 17.32 14.49
N ASP A 104 5.84 16.44 14.82
CA ASP A 104 5.60 15.02 14.98
C ASP A 104 5.79 14.59 16.44
N VAL A 105 4.93 13.70 16.93
CA VAL A 105 5.22 12.86 18.08
C VAL A 105 6.00 11.66 17.60
N GLU A 106 7.25 11.51 18.05
CA GLU A 106 8.12 10.41 17.66
C GLU A 106 7.91 9.18 18.55
N VAL A 107 7.68 8.04 17.95
CA VAL A 107 7.42 6.77 18.61
C VAL A 107 8.36 5.70 18.08
N GLU A 108 9.01 5.00 18.98
CA GLU A 108 9.78 3.80 18.70
C GLU A 108 8.88 2.56 18.86
N GLY A 109 8.71 1.78 17.81
CA GLY A 109 8.08 0.46 17.90
C GLY A 109 9.11 -0.57 18.40
N LEU A 110 8.73 -1.37 19.39
CA LEU A 110 9.62 -2.41 19.94
C LEU A 110 9.43 -3.71 19.14
N TYR A 111 10.05 -3.75 17.97
CA TYR A 111 9.89 -4.73 16.91
C TYR A 111 9.88 -6.20 17.38
N SER A 112 10.83 -6.57 18.27
CA SER A 112 10.98 -7.95 18.74
C SER A 112 9.83 -8.44 19.63
N ASN A 113 9.02 -7.51 20.14
CA ASN A 113 7.92 -7.80 21.07
C ASN A 113 6.53 -7.74 20.40
N ILE A 114 6.49 -7.59 19.09
CA ILE A 114 5.27 -7.56 18.29
C ILE A 114 5.27 -8.80 17.40
N ASP A 115 4.21 -9.57 17.45
CA ASP A 115 3.99 -10.67 16.52
C ASP A 115 3.37 -10.13 15.22
N PRO A 116 3.72 -10.65 14.02
CA PRO A 116 3.09 -10.27 12.77
C PRO A 116 1.56 -10.42 12.73
N GLU A 117 1.02 -11.33 13.53
CA GLU A 117 -0.41 -11.59 13.64
C GLU A 117 -1.11 -10.73 14.69
N ASP A 118 -0.35 -9.97 15.49
CA ASP A 118 -0.90 -9.13 16.53
C ASP A 118 -1.68 -7.95 15.97
N SER A 119 -2.85 -7.70 16.55
CA SER A 119 -3.66 -6.48 16.32
C SER A 119 -3.43 -5.50 17.47
N LEU A 120 -2.25 -4.90 17.54
CA LEU A 120 -1.86 -3.98 18.59
C LEU A 120 -2.10 -2.52 18.22
N GLY A 121 -2.45 -1.71 19.20
CA GLY A 121 -2.58 -0.26 19.03
C GLY A 121 -2.72 0.46 20.36
N PHE A 122 -2.45 1.75 20.33
CA PHE A 122 -2.61 2.66 21.47
C PHE A 122 -3.25 3.96 21.01
N THR A 123 -3.84 4.69 21.96
CA THR A 123 -4.49 5.96 21.68
C THR A 123 -3.73 7.10 22.37
N LEU A 124 -3.34 8.09 21.57
CA LEU A 124 -2.77 9.34 22.05
C LEU A 124 -3.85 10.40 22.21
N ARG A 125 -3.68 11.27 23.20
CA ARG A 125 -4.48 12.47 23.43
C ARG A 125 -3.57 13.70 23.53
N LEU A 126 -3.95 14.79 22.86
CA LEU A 126 -3.34 16.10 23.05
C LEU A 126 -3.93 16.80 24.28
N VAL A 127 -3.06 17.26 25.15
CA VAL A 127 -3.41 18.12 26.30
C VAL A 127 -3.18 19.57 25.90
N ILE A 128 -4.25 20.23 25.47
CA ILE A 128 -4.23 21.61 24.96
C ILE A 128 -5.34 22.43 25.59
N PRO A 129 -5.20 23.78 25.62
CA PRO A 129 -6.25 24.67 26.05
C PRO A 129 -7.57 24.47 25.31
N GLU A 130 -8.69 24.73 25.98
CA GLU A 130 -10.02 24.48 25.40
C GLU A 130 -10.28 25.33 24.14
N GLU A 131 -9.79 26.56 24.13
CA GLU A 131 -9.88 27.47 22.98
C GLU A 131 -9.12 27.02 21.73
N MET A 132 -8.12 26.14 21.92
CA MET A 132 -7.37 25.54 20.82
C MET A 132 -7.99 24.23 20.28
N LYS A 133 -9.07 23.76 20.90
CA LYS A 133 -9.77 22.55 20.48
C LYS A 133 -10.81 22.86 19.40
N MET A 134 -10.58 22.40 18.19
CA MET A 134 -11.51 22.60 17.07
C MET A 134 -12.86 21.91 17.35
N PRO A 135 -13.98 22.65 17.38
CA PRO A 135 -15.30 22.09 17.63
C PRO A 135 -15.77 21.23 16.44
N VAL A 136 -16.49 20.14 16.73
CA VAL A 136 -17.21 19.36 15.71
C VAL A 136 -18.64 19.86 15.66
N SER A 137 -19.10 20.32 14.52
CA SER A 137 -20.46 20.82 14.33
C SER A 137 -21.51 19.81 14.76
N GLY A 138 -22.44 20.21 15.64
CA GLY A 138 -23.51 19.36 16.14
C GLY A 138 -23.10 18.29 17.17
N SER A 139 -21.93 18.42 17.77
CA SER A 139 -21.41 17.48 18.78
C SER A 139 -20.60 18.21 19.85
N ASP A 140 -20.62 17.69 21.08
CA ASP A 140 -19.72 18.13 22.15
C ASP A 140 -18.27 17.59 21.98
N LYS A 141 -18.04 16.75 20.97
CA LYS A 141 -16.69 16.22 20.66
C LYS A 141 -15.83 17.27 20.02
N LYS A 142 -14.53 17.19 20.27
CA LYS A 142 -13.51 18.04 19.65
C LYS A 142 -12.84 17.26 18.53
N PHE A 143 -12.49 17.95 17.45
CA PHE A 143 -11.93 17.33 16.26
C PHE A 143 -10.49 16.87 16.55
N ASN A 144 -10.21 15.61 16.23
CA ASN A 144 -8.90 14.98 16.26
C ASN A 144 -8.04 15.30 17.50
N GLN A 145 -8.65 15.38 18.70
CA GLN A 145 -7.91 15.50 19.96
C GLN A 145 -7.31 14.17 20.40
N GLU A 146 -7.84 13.07 19.88
CA GLU A 146 -7.37 11.71 20.12
C GLU A 146 -7.07 11.08 18.77
N THR A 147 -5.98 10.29 18.70
CA THR A 147 -5.64 9.49 17.55
C THR A 147 -5.30 8.07 17.97
N LYS A 148 -5.82 7.08 17.26
CA LYS A 148 -5.47 5.68 17.45
C LYS A 148 -4.32 5.31 16.51
N CYS A 149 -3.21 4.91 17.09
CA CYS A 149 -2.04 4.39 16.39
C CYS A 149 -2.13 2.86 16.36
N VAL A 150 -2.30 2.26 15.19
CA VAL A 150 -2.26 0.81 15.00
C VAL A 150 -0.84 0.44 14.62
N LEU A 151 -0.27 -0.52 15.33
CA LEU A 151 1.08 -1.02 15.09
C LEU A 151 1.01 -2.21 14.12
N MET A 152 1.75 -2.13 13.02
CA MET A 152 1.89 -3.23 12.08
C MET A 152 3.37 -3.60 11.96
N LYS A 153 3.72 -4.83 12.35
CA LYS A 153 5.07 -5.33 12.16
C LYS A 153 5.38 -5.47 10.67
N VAL A 154 6.51 -4.91 10.26
CA VAL A 154 7.01 -5.01 8.89
C VAL A 154 8.37 -5.70 8.92
N CYS A 155 8.42 -6.91 8.39
CA CYS A 155 9.67 -7.64 8.26
C CYS A 155 10.50 -7.10 7.09
N PRO A 156 11.84 -7.06 7.21
CA PRO A 156 12.70 -6.66 6.11
C PRO A 156 12.44 -7.52 4.87
N PHE A 157 12.35 -6.88 3.71
CA PHE A 157 12.21 -7.61 2.47
C PHE A 157 13.52 -8.35 2.14
N ASP A 158 13.41 -9.65 1.92
CA ASP A 158 14.49 -10.49 1.39
C ASP A 158 13.92 -11.35 0.25
N ILE A 159 14.38 -11.11 -0.96
CA ILE A 159 13.94 -11.86 -2.14
C ILE A 159 14.17 -13.37 -1.99
N ASN A 160 15.21 -13.78 -1.24
CA ASN A 160 15.50 -15.18 -1.00
C ASN A 160 14.42 -15.91 -0.19
N ALA A 161 13.62 -15.17 0.60
CA ALA A 161 12.47 -15.72 1.28
C ALA A 161 11.36 -16.19 0.33
N PHE A 162 11.40 -15.73 -0.92
CA PHE A 162 10.44 -16.04 -1.99
C PHE A 162 11.07 -16.92 -3.08
N THR A 163 12.05 -17.74 -2.72
CA THR A 163 12.75 -18.65 -3.63
C THR A 163 12.75 -20.08 -3.08
N GLY A 164 12.82 -21.07 -3.97
CA GLY A 164 12.76 -22.48 -3.60
C GLY A 164 11.42 -23.12 -3.92
N TYR A 165 11.02 -24.08 -3.09
CA TYR A 165 9.76 -24.78 -3.22
C TYR A 165 8.59 -23.90 -2.79
N CYS A 166 7.58 -23.83 -3.63
CA CYS A 166 6.39 -23.01 -3.40
C CYS A 166 5.12 -23.80 -3.71
N VAL A 167 4.21 -23.85 -2.73
CA VAL A 167 2.84 -24.32 -2.94
C VAL A 167 2.03 -23.17 -3.54
N LEU A 168 1.55 -23.38 -4.74
CA LEU A 168 0.70 -22.45 -5.45
C LEU A 168 -0.75 -22.94 -5.38
N THR A 169 -1.66 -22.10 -4.85
CA THR A 169 -3.11 -22.32 -4.84
C THR A 169 -3.78 -21.30 -5.72
N SER A 170 -4.49 -21.71 -6.78
CA SER A 170 -5.06 -20.76 -7.73
C SER A 170 -6.52 -21.06 -8.08
N THR A 171 -7.31 -19.99 -8.14
CA THR A 171 -8.68 -20.08 -8.66
C THR A 171 -8.73 -20.39 -10.16
N TRP A 172 -7.64 -20.14 -10.89
CA TRP A 172 -7.48 -20.63 -12.26
C TRP A 172 -7.42 -22.15 -12.30
N LEU A 173 -6.54 -22.76 -11.51
CA LEU A 173 -6.38 -24.23 -11.47
C LEU A 173 -7.68 -24.91 -11.04
N LEU A 174 -8.42 -24.35 -10.09
CA LEU A 174 -9.72 -24.86 -9.69
C LEU A 174 -10.69 -25.08 -10.84
N ASN A 175 -10.58 -24.26 -11.92
CA ASN A 175 -11.46 -24.31 -13.08
C ASN A 175 -10.84 -25.00 -14.29
N TYR A 176 -9.52 -24.96 -14.43
CA TYR A 176 -8.81 -25.32 -15.68
C TYR A 176 -7.59 -26.22 -15.48
N SER A 177 -7.41 -26.83 -14.30
CA SER A 177 -6.37 -27.84 -14.11
C SER A 177 -6.71 -29.13 -14.82
N LEU A 178 -5.67 -29.89 -15.23
CA LEU A 178 -5.83 -31.17 -15.93
C LEU A 178 -6.27 -32.31 -15.01
N ASP A 179 -5.90 -32.21 -13.73
CA ASP A 179 -6.13 -33.24 -12.70
C ASP A 179 -7.27 -32.88 -11.71
N GLY A 180 -7.88 -31.70 -11.88
CA GLY A 180 -8.92 -31.18 -10.98
C GLY A 180 -8.36 -30.61 -9.67
N SER A 181 -7.03 -30.50 -9.51
CA SER A 181 -6.42 -29.86 -8.35
C SER A 181 -6.43 -28.33 -8.47
N SER A 182 -6.72 -27.64 -7.37
CA SER A 182 -6.53 -26.19 -7.28
C SER A 182 -5.11 -25.78 -6.88
N GLN A 183 -4.25 -26.76 -6.63
CA GLN A 183 -2.90 -26.56 -6.07
C GLN A 183 -1.85 -27.29 -6.90
N ARG A 184 -0.63 -26.74 -6.85
CA ARG A 184 0.55 -27.43 -7.38
C ARG A 184 1.81 -26.99 -6.64
N LEU A 185 2.82 -27.82 -6.67
CA LEU A 185 4.16 -27.52 -6.18
C LEU A 185 4.99 -26.99 -7.37
N ILE A 186 5.61 -25.83 -7.19
CA ILE A 186 6.48 -25.21 -8.20
C ILE A 186 7.85 -24.87 -7.61
N TRP A 187 8.81 -24.57 -8.48
CA TRP A 187 10.12 -24.04 -8.11
C TRP A 187 10.22 -22.57 -8.49
N THR A 188 10.79 -21.75 -7.59
CA THR A 188 11.04 -20.34 -7.85
C THR A 188 12.50 -19.98 -7.60
N GLU A 189 13.03 -19.02 -8.36
CA GLU A 189 14.39 -18.51 -8.18
C GLU A 189 14.44 -17.01 -8.49
N PRO A 190 15.46 -16.26 -7.99
CA PRO A 190 15.62 -14.86 -8.33
C PRO A 190 15.92 -14.73 -9.83
N HIS A 191 15.32 -13.71 -10.48
CA HIS A 191 15.62 -13.43 -11.88
C HIS A 191 17.07 -12.94 -12.05
N LYS A 192 17.79 -13.45 -13.04
CA LYS A 192 19.24 -13.23 -13.22
C LYS A 192 19.64 -11.78 -13.50
N SER A 193 18.73 -10.94 -13.97
CA SER A 193 19.03 -9.58 -14.46
C SER A 193 17.99 -8.53 -14.09
N LEU A 194 16.91 -8.90 -13.43
CA LEU A 194 15.87 -7.98 -12.95
C LEU A 194 15.87 -7.99 -11.42
N ASP A 195 16.02 -6.81 -10.85
CA ASP A 195 15.97 -6.63 -9.41
C ASP A 195 14.55 -6.94 -8.89
N ASN A 196 14.46 -7.41 -7.65
CA ASN A 196 13.21 -7.72 -6.96
C ASN A 196 12.23 -8.59 -7.78
N THR A 197 12.75 -9.40 -8.70
CA THR A 197 11.95 -10.25 -9.59
C THR A 197 12.29 -11.71 -9.34
N ILE A 198 11.26 -12.55 -9.21
CA ILE A 198 11.39 -14.01 -9.16
C ILE A 198 10.87 -14.63 -10.44
N VAL A 199 11.52 -15.73 -10.87
CA VAL A 199 11.04 -16.61 -11.92
C VAL A 199 10.28 -17.75 -11.27
N CYS A 200 9.01 -17.90 -11.62
CA CYS A 200 8.17 -19.02 -11.21
C CYS A 200 8.16 -20.05 -12.35
N HIS A 201 8.86 -21.15 -12.17
CA HIS A 201 8.94 -22.20 -13.18
C HIS A 201 7.67 -23.04 -13.20
N ASP A 202 7.20 -23.36 -14.42
CA ASP A 202 6.00 -24.17 -14.60
C ASP A 202 4.77 -23.63 -13.82
N TRP A 203 4.55 -22.32 -13.83
CA TRP A 203 3.66 -21.60 -12.89
C TRP A 203 2.27 -22.22 -12.78
N LEU A 204 1.48 -22.22 -13.84
CA LEU A 204 0.15 -22.84 -13.87
C LEU A 204 0.10 -24.12 -14.72
N TYR A 205 0.97 -24.22 -15.70
CA TYR A 205 1.13 -25.38 -16.57
C TYR A 205 2.62 -25.65 -16.83
N ASP A 206 2.97 -26.90 -17.08
CA ASP A 206 4.34 -27.30 -17.37
C ASP A 206 4.85 -26.60 -18.65
N GLY A 207 6.08 -26.09 -18.60
CA GLY A 207 6.72 -25.40 -19.70
C GLY A 207 6.43 -23.90 -19.80
N TYR A 208 5.64 -23.35 -18.88
CA TYR A 208 5.28 -21.93 -18.87
C TYR A 208 5.79 -21.25 -17.60
N ASP A 209 6.91 -20.56 -17.74
CA ASP A 209 7.53 -19.78 -16.67
C ASP A 209 6.94 -18.36 -16.65
N VAL A 210 6.80 -17.79 -15.46
CA VAL A 210 6.29 -16.42 -15.25
C VAL A 210 7.22 -15.66 -14.31
N ASN A 211 7.47 -14.41 -14.65
CA ASN A 211 8.19 -13.47 -13.80
C ASN A 211 7.21 -12.70 -12.93
N LEU A 212 7.49 -12.64 -11.63
CA LEU A 212 6.77 -11.80 -10.69
C LEU A 212 7.71 -10.73 -10.15
N GLU A 213 7.34 -9.48 -10.32
CA GLU A 213 8.03 -8.33 -9.73
C GLU A 213 7.46 -8.07 -8.33
N LEU A 214 8.34 -8.06 -7.34
CA LEU A 214 8.02 -7.82 -5.93
C LEU A 214 8.37 -6.38 -5.58
N ASN A 215 7.37 -5.55 -5.25
CA ASN A 215 7.53 -4.12 -4.98
C ASN A 215 7.41 -3.83 -3.47
N PRO A 216 8.52 -3.87 -2.71
CA PRO A 216 8.52 -3.69 -1.26
C PRO A 216 8.61 -2.22 -0.82
N GLU A 217 8.61 -1.25 -1.74
CA GLU A 217 8.89 0.18 -1.47
C GLU A 217 7.90 0.80 -0.47
N GLU A 218 6.64 0.35 -0.49
CA GLU A 218 5.61 0.78 0.45
C GLU A 218 5.46 -0.25 1.58
N PRO A 219 6.08 -0.03 2.75
CA PRO A 219 6.16 -1.06 3.80
C PRO A 219 4.81 -1.57 4.30
N LEU A 220 3.78 -0.73 4.28
CA LEU A 220 2.41 -1.10 4.68
C LEU A 220 1.57 -1.68 3.53
N ASN A 221 2.04 -1.57 2.30
CA ASN A 221 1.33 -2.05 1.12
C ASN A 221 2.32 -2.57 0.05
N PRO A 222 3.18 -3.52 0.40
CA PRO A 222 4.11 -4.10 -0.58
C PRO A 222 3.32 -4.93 -1.60
N THR A 223 3.51 -4.67 -2.89
CA THR A 223 2.69 -5.25 -3.96
C THR A 223 3.47 -6.23 -4.83
N VAL A 224 2.73 -7.06 -5.57
CA VAL A 224 3.24 -8.01 -6.57
C VAL A 224 2.65 -7.67 -7.92
N SER A 225 3.46 -7.66 -8.97
CA SER A 225 3.05 -7.48 -10.36
C SER A 225 3.48 -8.65 -11.22
N VAL A 226 2.58 -9.12 -12.06
CA VAL A 226 2.89 -10.14 -13.09
C VAL A 226 3.33 -9.49 -14.41
N GLY A 227 3.16 -8.17 -14.52
CA GLY A 227 3.43 -7.45 -15.76
C GLY A 227 2.45 -7.80 -16.89
N TYR A 228 2.81 -7.41 -18.10
CA TYR A 228 1.91 -7.50 -19.26
C TYR A 228 2.28 -8.64 -20.21
N GLY A 229 1.30 -9.45 -20.57
CA GLY A 229 1.36 -10.35 -21.71
C GLY A 229 2.18 -11.62 -21.52
N GLN A 230 2.53 -11.99 -20.30
CA GLN A 230 3.23 -13.25 -20.06
C GLN A 230 2.34 -14.45 -20.41
N VAL A 231 2.91 -15.45 -21.05
CA VAL A 231 2.18 -16.64 -21.50
C VAL A 231 2.23 -17.69 -20.40
N ILE A 232 1.06 -18.13 -19.95
CA ILE A 232 0.90 -19.09 -18.84
C ILE A 232 0.43 -20.48 -19.27
N GLY A 233 0.09 -20.67 -20.53
CA GLY A 233 -0.43 -21.91 -21.04
C GLY A 233 -0.87 -21.79 -22.49
N ASP A 234 -1.47 -22.86 -23.00
CA ASP A 234 -2.10 -22.88 -24.31
C ASP A 234 -3.60 -23.22 -24.23
N GLU A 235 -4.35 -22.72 -25.22
CA GLU A 235 -5.81 -22.84 -25.25
C GLU A 235 -6.27 -24.29 -25.42
N TRP A 236 -5.51 -25.11 -26.14
CA TRP A 236 -5.86 -26.49 -26.34
C TRP A 236 -5.81 -27.28 -25.04
N THR A 237 -4.74 -27.10 -24.27
CA THR A 237 -4.58 -27.76 -22.97
C THR A 237 -5.64 -27.33 -21.98
N ALA A 238 -5.94 -26.03 -21.87
CA ALA A 238 -6.87 -25.51 -20.88
C ALA A 238 -8.35 -25.68 -21.27
N PHE A 239 -8.68 -25.55 -22.56
CA PHE A 239 -10.09 -25.48 -23.01
C PHE A 239 -10.49 -26.57 -23.97
N GLY A 240 -9.54 -27.36 -24.50
CA GLY A 240 -9.79 -28.34 -25.56
C GLY A 240 -10.14 -27.72 -26.93
N ILE A 241 -9.94 -26.41 -27.10
CA ILE A 241 -10.25 -25.68 -28.33
C ILE A 241 -9.30 -24.49 -28.52
N ILE A 242 -8.85 -24.24 -29.73
CA ILE A 242 -8.03 -23.10 -30.12
C ILE A 242 -8.95 -22.04 -30.73
N ARG A 243 -8.93 -20.82 -30.20
CA ARG A 243 -9.75 -19.70 -30.68
C ARG A 243 -8.94 -18.63 -31.41
N GLY A 244 -7.63 -18.56 -31.16
CA GLY A 244 -6.73 -17.58 -31.73
C GLY A 244 -5.35 -18.14 -32.02
N ASP A 245 -4.35 -17.66 -31.30
CA ASP A 245 -2.94 -18.04 -31.48
C ASP A 245 -2.48 -19.18 -30.56
N ASN A 246 -3.41 -19.85 -29.91
CA ASN A 246 -3.17 -20.93 -28.95
C ASN A 246 -2.31 -20.52 -27.76
N ARG A 247 -2.45 -19.28 -27.29
CA ARG A 247 -1.71 -18.78 -26.11
C ARG A 247 -2.64 -18.14 -25.11
N ILE A 248 -2.51 -18.56 -23.86
CA ILE A 248 -3.17 -17.95 -22.72
C ILE A 248 -2.19 -16.98 -22.08
N ARG A 249 -2.62 -15.75 -21.89
CA ARG A 249 -1.79 -14.67 -21.34
C ARG A 249 -2.35 -14.10 -20.07
N VAL A 250 -1.47 -13.46 -19.31
CA VAL A 250 -1.84 -12.73 -18.08
C VAL A 250 -1.30 -11.32 -18.09
N ASP A 251 -2.01 -10.47 -17.38
CA ASP A 251 -1.59 -9.16 -16.88
C ASP A 251 -2.09 -8.99 -15.44
N ASP A 252 -1.65 -7.89 -14.81
CA ASP A 252 -2.14 -7.49 -13.50
C ASP A 252 -3.65 -7.24 -13.52
N SER A 253 -4.30 -7.60 -12.44
CA SER A 253 -5.73 -7.37 -12.26
C SER A 253 -6.00 -6.55 -11.00
N PRO A 254 -6.83 -5.51 -11.08
CA PRO A 254 -7.29 -4.78 -9.90
C PRO A 254 -8.44 -5.49 -9.16
N ALA A 255 -8.90 -6.66 -9.61
CA ALA A 255 -10.08 -7.32 -9.06
C ALA A 255 -9.87 -7.87 -7.64
N TYR A 256 -8.63 -8.24 -7.31
CA TYR A 256 -8.24 -8.73 -6.00
C TYR A 256 -6.95 -8.05 -5.55
N PRO A 257 -6.71 -7.97 -4.22
CA PRO A 257 -5.44 -7.46 -3.72
C PRO A 257 -4.27 -8.40 -4.05
N ALA A 258 -3.13 -7.82 -4.41
CA ALA A 258 -1.88 -8.54 -4.64
C ALA A 258 -0.82 -7.97 -3.68
N PHE A 259 -0.37 -8.78 -2.70
CA PHE A 259 0.48 -8.35 -1.61
C PHE A 259 1.63 -9.30 -1.34
N ILE A 260 2.70 -8.74 -0.74
CA ILE A 260 3.82 -9.49 -0.17
C ILE A 260 3.63 -9.55 1.35
N TYR A 261 3.58 -10.75 1.89
CA TYR A 261 3.55 -11.00 3.34
C TYR A 261 4.91 -11.47 3.81
N GLY A 262 5.87 -10.53 3.90
CA GLY A 262 7.28 -10.83 4.15
C GLY A 262 7.59 -11.51 5.47
N CYS A 263 6.74 -11.34 6.50
CA CYS A 263 6.90 -12.00 7.78
C CYS A 263 6.44 -13.48 7.78
N GLN A 264 5.66 -13.88 6.80
CA GLN A 264 5.02 -15.21 6.72
C GLN A 264 5.40 -15.95 5.44
N ASN A 265 6.30 -15.38 4.62
CA ASN A 265 6.84 -15.97 3.39
C ASN A 265 5.75 -16.45 2.42
N TYR A 266 4.71 -15.65 2.21
CA TYR A 266 3.74 -15.88 1.16
C TYR A 266 3.39 -14.60 0.40
N ILE A 267 2.91 -14.76 -0.80
CA ILE A 267 2.39 -13.65 -1.62
C ILE A 267 1.02 -14.00 -2.17
N THR A 268 0.27 -12.96 -2.51
CA THR A 268 -0.96 -13.09 -3.29
C THR A 268 -0.79 -12.40 -4.63
N VAL A 269 -1.23 -13.04 -5.69
CA VAL A 269 -1.15 -12.52 -7.06
C VAL A 269 -2.54 -12.41 -7.63
N SER A 270 -2.88 -11.27 -8.22
CA SER A 270 -4.15 -11.05 -8.91
C SER A 270 -3.90 -10.87 -10.39
N THR A 271 -4.50 -11.73 -11.21
CA THR A 271 -4.27 -11.75 -12.66
C THR A 271 -5.56 -11.63 -13.45
N ARG A 272 -5.50 -10.87 -14.54
CA ARG A 272 -6.45 -10.96 -15.64
C ARG A 272 -5.92 -11.97 -16.65
N VAL A 273 -6.69 -12.99 -16.93
CA VAL A 273 -6.36 -13.99 -17.96
C VAL A 273 -7.11 -13.66 -19.24
N TYR A 274 -6.42 -13.70 -20.37
CA TYR A 274 -6.99 -13.40 -21.68
C TYR A 274 -6.36 -14.22 -22.80
N VAL A 275 -7.10 -14.32 -23.90
CA VAL A 275 -6.71 -15.06 -25.11
C VAL A 275 -6.89 -14.18 -26.35
N SER A 276 -6.10 -14.40 -27.38
CA SER A 276 -6.35 -13.84 -28.69
C SER A 276 -7.59 -14.52 -29.32
N GLN A 277 -8.38 -13.76 -30.06
CA GLN A 277 -9.52 -14.29 -30.83
C GLN A 277 -9.25 -14.23 -32.34
N LEU A 278 -10.05 -14.94 -33.10
CA LEU A 278 -10.04 -14.83 -34.56
C LEU A 278 -10.33 -13.36 -34.95
N GLY A 279 -9.37 -12.76 -35.69
CA GLY A 279 -9.43 -11.30 -36.01
C GLY A 279 -8.45 -10.44 -35.23
N GLY A 280 -7.69 -11.03 -34.28
CA GLY A 280 -6.61 -10.34 -33.55
C GLY A 280 -7.06 -9.54 -32.32
N GLU A 281 -8.35 -9.57 -31.96
CA GLU A 281 -8.84 -8.99 -30.72
C GLU A 281 -8.53 -9.91 -29.53
N TYR A 282 -8.35 -9.32 -28.33
CA TYR A 282 -8.14 -10.07 -27.11
C TYR A 282 -9.46 -10.19 -26.33
N GLY A 283 -9.81 -11.43 -25.95
CA GLY A 283 -10.95 -11.72 -25.08
C GLY A 283 -10.51 -12.05 -23.67
N THR A 284 -11.02 -11.34 -22.66
CA THR A 284 -10.80 -11.67 -21.26
C THR A 284 -11.55 -12.95 -20.89
N VAL A 285 -10.84 -13.94 -20.34
CA VAL A 285 -11.42 -15.17 -19.77
C VAL A 285 -11.96 -14.90 -18.38
N GLY A 286 -11.20 -14.16 -17.58
CA GLY A 286 -11.61 -13.79 -16.22
C GLY A 286 -10.48 -13.16 -15.42
N HIS A 287 -10.80 -12.90 -14.14
CA HIS A 287 -9.87 -12.44 -13.14
C HIS A 287 -9.67 -13.54 -12.11
N PHE A 288 -8.42 -13.84 -11.79
CA PHE A 288 -8.05 -14.97 -10.96
C PHE A 288 -7.11 -14.56 -9.85
N TYR A 289 -7.24 -15.26 -8.73
CA TYR A 289 -6.43 -15.06 -7.53
C TYR A 289 -5.54 -16.28 -7.33
N THR A 290 -4.29 -16.02 -6.99
CA THR A 290 -3.31 -17.05 -6.70
C THR A 290 -2.61 -16.72 -5.38
N LEU A 291 -2.59 -17.67 -4.47
CA LEU A 291 -1.80 -17.67 -3.24
C LEU A 291 -0.54 -18.51 -3.49
N MET A 292 0.61 -18.00 -3.10
CA MET A 292 1.90 -18.69 -3.21
C MET A 292 2.58 -18.70 -1.84
N GLU A 293 2.85 -19.89 -1.33
CA GLU A 293 3.41 -20.13 0.01
C GLU A 293 4.72 -20.90 -0.11
N TRP A 294 5.81 -20.33 0.38
CA TRP A 294 7.13 -20.98 0.34
C TRP A 294 7.29 -21.93 1.49
N ILE A 295 7.72 -23.14 1.17
CA ILE A 295 7.88 -24.27 2.10
C ILE A 295 9.31 -24.80 2.09
N SER A 296 9.67 -25.53 3.12
CA SER A 296 10.96 -26.21 3.18
C SER A 296 11.06 -27.37 2.19
N GLU A 297 12.29 -27.78 1.85
CA GLU A 297 12.54 -28.98 1.04
C GLU A 297 11.97 -30.24 1.71
N GLU A 298 12.06 -30.36 3.03
CA GLU A 298 11.50 -31.47 3.80
C GLU A 298 9.98 -31.57 3.63
N GLU A 299 9.29 -30.42 3.69
CA GLU A 299 7.83 -30.35 3.47
C GLU A 299 7.46 -30.67 2.03
N ALA A 300 8.23 -30.20 1.05
CA ALA A 300 8.02 -30.53 -0.35
C ALA A 300 8.17 -32.05 -0.59
N ASP A 301 9.23 -32.66 -0.01
CA ASP A 301 9.44 -34.11 -0.06
C ASP A 301 8.30 -34.89 0.60
N ARG A 302 7.74 -34.36 1.68
CA ARG A 302 6.57 -34.95 2.35
C ARG A 302 5.34 -34.94 1.43
N LEU A 303 5.01 -33.80 0.84
CA LEU A 303 3.88 -33.66 -0.10
C LEU A 303 3.99 -34.63 -1.28
N VAL A 304 5.19 -34.80 -1.83
CA VAL A 304 5.42 -35.73 -2.94
C VAL A 304 5.25 -37.18 -2.50
N ARG A 305 5.83 -37.55 -1.35
CA ARG A 305 5.83 -38.93 -0.88
C ARG A 305 4.49 -39.38 -0.31
N GLU A 306 3.80 -38.52 0.45
CA GLU A 306 2.60 -38.88 1.21
C GLU A 306 1.32 -38.49 0.48
N ASP A 307 1.31 -37.33 -0.19
CA ASP A 307 0.13 -36.78 -0.83
C ASP A 307 0.15 -36.95 -2.37
N GLY A 308 1.23 -37.56 -2.93
CA GLY A 308 1.33 -37.89 -4.34
C GLY A 308 1.55 -36.71 -5.28
N TRP A 309 2.07 -35.59 -4.76
CA TRP A 309 2.38 -34.42 -5.57
C TRP A 309 3.55 -34.66 -6.50
N THR A 310 3.65 -33.90 -7.58
CA THR A 310 4.76 -33.96 -8.52
C THR A 310 5.88 -33.03 -8.06
N MET A 311 7.11 -33.54 -7.96
CA MET A 311 8.29 -32.75 -7.67
C MET A 311 8.59 -31.79 -8.84
N PRO A 312 8.72 -30.47 -8.62
CA PRO A 312 9.04 -29.54 -9.70
C PRO A 312 10.47 -29.69 -10.19
N ASN A 313 10.70 -29.37 -11.45
CA ASN A 313 12.05 -29.36 -12.02
C ASN A 313 12.80 -28.08 -11.56
N LYS A 314 13.94 -28.28 -10.89
CA LYS A 314 14.91 -27.20 -10.65
C LYS A 314 15.62 -26.91 -11.96
N ARG A 315 15.56 -25.68 -12.51
CA ARG A 315 16.20 -25.31 -13.79
C ARG A 315 17.39 -24.39 -13.59
#